data_32de4cce68fd3e24de49aae5777866a8
#
_entry.id   32de4cce68fd3e24de49aae5777866a8
#
_cell.length_a   1.000
_cell.length_b   1.000
_cell.length_c   1.000
_cell.angle_alpha   90.00
_cell.angle_beta   90.00
_cell.angle_gamma   90.00
#
_symmetry.space_group_name_H-M   'P 1'
#
loop_
_entity.id
_entity.type
_entity.pdbx_description
1 polymer ?
#
loop_
_entity_poly.entity_id
_entity_poly.type
_entity_poly.pdbx_seq_one_letter_code
_entity_poly.pdbx_strand_id
1 'polypeptide(L)'
;MNSLYRTMFFVPGNDPKKIIGAEIYRPDCIIYDLEDSVSIFEKDSARILVKYALQYNRPDCRVGIRINQADSPYYEDDVSSMVPLQPDFLRLPKAETAEDIKKLDVLITEIEEKHAIEIGAVKIVASIETALGVV
;
A
#
# COMPACT_ATOMS: atom_id res chain seq x y z
N MET A 1 -8.59 -16.11 12.62
CA MET A 1 -8.18 -14.89 13.32
C MET A 1 -9.08 -13.74 12.90
N ASN A 2 -9.76 -13.11 13.84
CA ASN A 2 -10.63 -11.98 13.52
C ASN A 2 -9.78 -10.81 13.02
N SER A 3 -9.85 -10.52 11.73
CA SER A 3 -9.19 -9.39 11.11
C SER A 3 -10.04 -8.11 11.28
N LEU A 4 -10.17 -7.64 12.52
CA LEU A 4 -10.81 -6.37 12.77
C LEU A 4 -9.84 -5.24 12.44
N TYR A 5 -10.27 -4.34 11.57
CA TYR A 5 -9.58 -3.09 11.25
C TYR A 5 -10.30 -1.92 11.94
N ARG A 6 -10.25 -1.90 13.29
CA ARG A 6 -10.86 -0.83 14.09
C ARG A 6 -10.08 0.47 13.96
N THR A 7 -8.76 0.36 13.86
CA THR A 7 -7.84 1.49 13.71
C THR A 7 -6.91 1.25 12.53
N MET A 8 -6.88 2.21 11.61
CA MET A 8 -5.95 2.26 10.48
C MET A 8 -5.09 3.51 10.63
N PHE A 9 -3.81 3.33 10.90
CA PHE A 9 -2.88 4.41 11.18
C PHE A 9 -2.01 4.69 9.96
N PHE A 10 -2.21 5.87 9.34
CA PHE A 10 -1.43 6.29 8.19
C PHE A 10 -0.07 6.84 8.61
N VAL A 11 0.97 6.38 7.93
CA VAL A 11 2.36 6.77 8.16
C VAL A 11 2.98 7.23 6.84
N PRO A 12 3.45 8.48 6.73
CA PRO A 12 4.17 8.92 5.54
C PRO A 12 5.37 8.03 5.25
N GLY A 13 5.47 7.52 4.03
CA GLY A 13 6.53 6.60 3.62
C GLY A 13 7.92 7.23 3.53
N ASN A 14 8.00 8.56 3.57
CA ASN A 14 9.25 9.33 3.53
C ASN A 14 9.75 9.79 4.90
N ASP A 15 9.09 9.40 5.99
CA ASP A 15 9.46 9.83 7.35
C ASP A 15 9.94 8.64 8.19
N PRO A 16 11.29 8.44 8.31
CA PRO A 16 11.84 7.29 9.04
C PRO A 16 11.46 7.28 10.52
N LYS A 17 11.33 8.44 11.15
CA LYS A 17 10.95 8.52 12.56
C LYS A 17 9.53 8.03 12.79
N LYS A 18 8.60 8.42 11.92
CA LYS A 18 7.20 7.98 11.97
C LYS A 18 7.07 6.50 11.65
N ILE A 19 7.83 6.00 10.67
CA ILE A 19 7.86 4.58 10.32
C ILE A 19 8.28 3.73 11.53
N ILE A 20 9.38 4.07 12.17
CA ILE A 20 9.90 3.33 13.33
C ILE A 20 8.99 3.49 14.55
N GLY A 21 8.42 4.67 14.76
CA GLY A 21 7.60 4.98 15.94
C GLY A 21 6.14 4.55 15.86
N ALA A 22 5.67 4.08 14.72
CA ALA A 22 4.24 3.82 14.50
C ALA A 22 3.65 2.73 15.43
N GLU A 23 4.43 1.72 15.74
CA GLU A 23 3.98 0.59 16.58
C GLU A 23 3.67 0.97 18.03
N ILE A 24 4.23 2.09 18.52
CA ILE A 24 4.00 2.54 19.91
C ILE A 24 2.52 2.81 20.20
N TYR A 25 1.77 3.17 19.15
CA TYR A 25 0.34 3.45 19.23
C TYR A 25 -0.52 2.19 19.18
N ARG A 26 0.07 1.01 18.95
CA ARG A 26 -0.60 -0.29 18.84
C ARG A 26 -1.86 -0.28 17.96
N PRO A 27 -1.78 0.22 16.71
CA PRO A 27 -2.92 0.19 15.81
C PRO A 27 -3.22 -1.26 15.36
N ASP A 28 -4.45 -1.51 14.91
CA ASP A 28 -4.77 -2.79 14.26
C ASP A 28 -4.09 -2.93 12.90
N CYS A 29 -3.88 -1.79 12.23
CA CYS A 29 -3.23 -1.73 10.92
C CYS A 29 -2.39 -0.45 10.77
N ILE A 30 -1.17 -0.59 10.24
CA ILE A 30 -0.36 0.54 9.76
C ILE A 30 -0.50 0.59 8.25
N ILE A 31 -0.79 1.78 7.71
CA ILE A 31 -0.80 2.04 6.27
C ILE A 31 0.36 2.97 5.94
N TYR A 32 1.37 2.42 5.26
CA TYR A 32 2.45 3.25 4.73
C TYR A 32 1.97 3.98 3.48
N ASP A 33 2.11 5.29 3.50
CA ASP A 33 1.62 6.14 2.43
C ASP A 33 2.72 6.51 1.43
N LEU A 34 2.48 6.22 0.16
CA LEU A 34 3.34 6.62 -0.95
C LEU A 34 2.70 7.74 -1.80
N GLU A 35 1.48 8.15 -1.46
CA GLU A 35 0.67 9.06 -2.27
C GLU A 35 0.65 10.47 -1.70
N ASP A 36 -0.44 10.94 -1.11
CA ASP A 36 -0.69 12.35 -0.79
C ASP A 36 0.29 12.94 0.25
N SER A 37 0.72 12.17 1.23
CA SER A 37 1.64 12.65 2.27
C SER A 37 3.10 12.73 1.81
N VAL A 38 3.41 12.25 0.61
CA VAL A 38 4.76 12.19 0.05
C VAL A 38 4.89 13.15 -1.12
N SER A 39 5.81 14.10 -1.02
CA SER A 39 6.14 15.02 -2.09
C SER A 39 6.54 14.29 -3.37
N ILE A 40 6.23 14.87 -4.53
CA ILE A 40 6.63 14.35 -5.85
C ILE A 40 8.13 14.12 -5.96
N PHE A 41 8.94 14.92 -5.26
CA PHE A 41 10.41 14.80 -5.27
C PHE A 41 10.93 13.65 -4.37
N GLU A 42 10.07 13.06 -3.55
CA GLU A 42 10.45 12.03 -2.58
C GLU A 42 9.76 10.67 -2.85
N LYS A 43 9.05 10.53 -3.97
CA LYS A 43 8.32 9.30 -4.30
C LYS A 43 9.23 8.06 -4.32
N ASP A 44 10.37 8.15 -4.97
CA ASP A 44 11.32 7.04 -5.04
C ASP A 44 11.97 6.75 -3.69
N SER A 45 12.35 7.80 -2.95
CA SER A 45 12.91 7.66 -1.60
C SER A 45 11.93 6.99 -0.64
N ALA A 46 10.66 7.39 -0.68
CA ALA A 46 9.62 6.79 0.16
C ALA A 46 9.43 5.31 -0.16
N ARG A 47 9.36 4.95 -1.44
CA ARG A 47 9.25 3.55 -1.87
C ARG A 47 10.42 2.71 -1.35
N ILE A 48 11.64 3.19 -1.48
CA ILE A 48 12.84 2.52 -1.00
C ILE A 48 12.80 2.37 0.53
N LEU A 49 12.44 3.45 1.23
CA LEU A 49 12.41 3.46 2.70
C LEU A 49 11.36 2.47 3.25
N VAL A 50 10.15 2.48 2.70
CA VAL A 50 9.09 1.53 3.09
C VAL A 50 9.51 0.09 2.79
N LYS A 51 10.13 -0.16 1.63
CA LYS A 51 10.66 -1.47 1.28
C LYS A 51 11.61 -2.01 2.34
N TYR A 52 12.62 -1.24 2.70
CA TYR A 52 13.59 -1.67 3.71
C TYR A 52 12.98 -1.76 5.11
N ALA A 53 12.08 -0.86 5.47
CA ALA A 53 11.37 -0.95 6.73
C ALA A 53 10.62 -2.28 6.87
N LEU A 54 9.89 -2.71 5.85
CA LEU A 54 9.16 -3.97 5.87
C LEU A 54 10.07 -5.20 5.81
N GLN A 55 11.22 -5.10 5.16
CA GLN A 55 12.19 -6.20 5.11
C GLN A 55 12.91 -6.45 6.43
N TYR A 56 13.25 -5.40 7.16
CA TYR A 56 14.12 -5.49 8.33
C TYR A 56 13.43 -5.18 9.66
N ASN A 57 12.30 -4.52 9.64
CA ASN A 57 11.57 -4.14 10.84
C ASN A 57 10.05 -4.11 10.58
N ARG A 58 9.50 -5.25 10.12
CA ARG A 58 8.07 -5.35 9.87
C ARG A 58 7.29 -5.26 11.20
N PRO A 59 6.26 -4.39 11.27
CA PRO A 59 5.46 -4.26 12.49
C PRO A 59 4.65 -5.52 12.79
N ASP A 60 4.41 -5.77 14.08
CA ASP A 60 3.57 -6.87 14.56
C ASP A 60 2.07 -6.50 14.53
N CYS A 61 1.61 -6.04 13.39
CA CYS A 61 0.20 -5.74 13.10
C CYS A 61 -0.06 -5.89 11.60
N ARG A 62 -1.29 -5.65 11.16
CA ARG A 62 -1.59 -5.62 9.73
C ARG A 62 -0.86 -4.48 9.03
N VAL A 63 -0.44 -4.74 7.81
CA VAL A 63 0.28 -3.77 6.98
C VAL A 63 -0.46 -3.53 5.69
N GLY A 64 -0.85 -2.29 5.47
CA GLY A 64 -1.34 -1.80 4.19
C GLY A 64 -0.34 -0.82 3.57
N ILE A 65 -0.43 -0.65 2.27
CA ILE A 65 0.35 0.37 1.55
C ILE A 65 -0.59 1.14 0.65
N ARG A 66 -0.68 2.45 0.83
CA ARG A 66 -1.37 3.32 -0.12
C ARG A 66 -0.41 3.68 -1.24
N ILE A 67 -0.65 3.09 -2.40
CA ILE A 67 0.11 3.34 -3.63
C ILE A 67 -0.34 4.65 -4.29
N ASN A 68 0.43 5.14 -5.25
CA ASN A 68 0.01 6.26 -6.08
C ASN A 68 -1.15 5.85 -6.99
N GLN A 69 -1.94 6.82 -7.46
CA GLN A 69 -3.12 6.58 -8.29
C GLN A 69 -2.76 5.91 -9.63
N ALA A 70 -3.74 5.27 -10.26
CA ALA A 70 -3.55 4.40 -11.43
C ALA A 70 -2.98 5.11 -12.67
N ASP A 71 -3.23 6.40 -12.84
CA ASP A 71 -2.70 7.22 -13.94
C ASP A 71 -1.37 7.92 -13.60
N SER A 72 -0.84 7.69 -12.41
CA SER A 72 0.45 8.22 -11.96
C SER A 72 1.62 7.47 -12.60
N PRO A 73 2.74 8.16 -12.93
CA PRO A 73 3.95 7.51 -13.40
C PRO A 73 4.62 6.63 -12.33
N TYR A 74 4.20 6.72 -11.08
CA TYR A 74 4.75 5.95 -9.94
C TYR A 74 4.00 4.66 -9.65
N TYR A 75 2.82 4.48 -10.22
CA TYR A 75 1.90 3.40 -9.92
C TYR A 75 2.51 2.00 -10.12
N GLU A 76 3.05 1.72 -11.29
CA GLU A 76 3.62 0.41 -11.61
C GLU A 76 4.83 0.07 -10.75
N ASP A 77 5.70 1.05 -10.50
CA ASP A 77 6.86 0.87 -9.64
C ASP A 77 6.48 0.64 -8.18
N ASP A 78 5.43 1.32 -7.70
CA ASP A 78 4.90 1.08 -6.36
C ASP A 78 4.40 -0.36 -6.21
N VAL A 79 3.56 -0.82 -7.13
CA VAL A 79 2.99 -2.18 -7.08
C VAL A 79 4.10 -3.22 -7.20
N SER A 80 5.01 -3.07 -8.16
CA SER A 80 6.11 -4.01 -8.40
C SER A 80 7.09 -4.11 -7.22
N SER A 81 7.28 -3.02 -6.49
CA SER A 81 8.18 -2.99 -5.33
C SER A 81 7.51 -3.49 -4.05
N MET A 82 6.21 -3.30 -3.90
CA MET A 82 5.50 -3.57 -2.65
C MET A 82 4.88 -4.98 -2.59
N VAL A 83 4.34 -5.51 -3.68
CA VAL A 83 3.73 -6.85 -3.71
C VAL A 83 4.70 -7.94 -3.24
N PRO A 84 6.00 -7.97 -3.63
CA PRO A 84 6.94 -8.97 -3.15
C PRO A 84 7.17 -8.96 -1.63
N LEU A 85 6.83 -7.87 -0.96
CA LEU A 85 6.91 -7.75 0.50
C LEU A 85 5.69 -8.33 1.22
N GLN A 86 4.69 -8.75 0.45
CA GLN A 86 3.44 -9.35 0.93
C GLN A 86 2.76 -8.52 2.03
N PRO A 87 2.43 -7.22 1.76
CA PRO A 87 1.54 -6.49 2.65
C PRO A 87 0.18 -7.19 2.69
N ASP A 88 -0.61 -6.96 3.73
CA ASP A 88 -1.97 -7.52 3.81
C ASP A 88 -2.86 -6.96 2.68
N PHE A 89 -2.62 -5.71 2.27
CA PHE A 89 -3.32 -5.09 1.13
C PHE A 89 -2.55 -3.93 0.51
N LEU A 90 -2.86 -3.67 -0.76
CA LEU A 90 -2.59 -2.38 -1.39
C LEU A 90 -3.86 -1.53 -1.38
N ARG A 91 -3.75 -0.27 -0.99
CA ARG A 91 -4.84 0.69 -1.04
C ARG A 91 -4.70 1.56 -2.28
N LEU A 92 -5.68 1.43 -3.18
CA LEU A 92 -5.75 2.23 -4.40
C LEU A 92 -6.50 3.53 -4.11
N PRO A 93 -5.83 4.70 -4.17
CA PRO A 93 -6.50 5.98 -4.01
C PRO A 93 -7.31 6.33 -5.25
N LYS A 94 -8.35 7.16 -5.08
CA LYS A 94 -9.14 7.74 -6.17
C LYS A 94 -9.65 6.69 -7.17
N ALA A 95 -10.08 5.53 -6.66
CA ALA A 95 -10.70 4.51 -7.49
C ALA A 95 -12.08 5.00 -7.97
N GLU A 96 -12.29 4.99 -9.28
CA GLU A 96 -13.49 5.53 -9.91
C GLU A 96 -14.29 4.47 -10.68
N THR A 97 -13.61 3.47 -11.21
CA THR A 97 -14.22 2.44 -12.05
C THR A 97 -13.85 1.03 -11.61
N ALA A 98 -14.69 0.06 -11.98
CA ALA A 98 -14.36 -1.35 -11.79
C ALA A 98 -13.09 -1.76 -12.56
N GLU A 99 -12.80 -1.07 -13.68
CA GLU A 99 -11.62 -1.33 -14.49
C GLU A 99 -10.32 -0.97 -13.76
N ASP A 100 -10.32 0.07 -12.92
CA ASP A 100 -9.17 0.45 -12.10
C ASP A 100 -8.77 -0.71 -11.15
N ILE A 101 -9.78 -1.35 -10.56
CA ILE A 101 -9.58 -2.49 -9.66
C ILE A 101 -9.10 -3.72 -10.42
N LYS A 102 -9.71 -4.02 -11.58
CA LYS A 102 -9.32 -5.17 -12.41
C LYS A 102 -7.87 -5.07 -12.90
N LYS A 103 -7.45 -3.89 -13.33
CA LYS A 103 -6.06 -3.65 -13.75
C LYS A 103 -5.08 -3.88 -12.61
N LEU A 104 -5.40 -3.38 -11.42
CA LEU A 104 -4.56 -3.61 -10.24
C LEU A 104 -4.51 -5.09 -9.86
N ASP A 105 -5.65 -5.79 -9.91
CA ASP A 105 -5.72 -7.21 -9.61
C ASP A 105 -4.88 -8.07 -10.56
N VAL A 106 -4.92 -7.77 -11.85
CA VAL A 106 -4.08 -8.43 -12.87
C VAL A 106 -2.60 -8.18 -12.58
N LEU A 107 -2.21 -6.94 -12.32
CA LEU A 107 -0.82 -6.59 -12.04
C LEU A 107 -0.30 -7.26 -10.76
N ILE A 108 -1.09 -7.28 -9.71
CA ILE A 108 -0.74 -7.99 -8.47
C ILE A 108 -0.56 -9.48 -8.74
N THR A 109 -1.50 -10.11 -9.44
CA THR A 109 -1.47 -11.54 -9.79
C THR A 109 -0.19 -11.91 -10.56
N GLU A 110 0.17 -11.14 -11.58
CA GLU A 110 1.40 -11.34 -12.36
C GLU A 110 2.66 -11.29 -11.50
N ILE A 111 2.69 -10.36 -10.53
CA ILE A 111 3.83 -10.23 -9.62
C ILE A 111 3.86 -11.37 -8.60
N GLU A 112 2.71 -11.76 -8.06
CA GLU A 112 2.58 -12.90 -7.15
C GLU A 112 3.09 -14.19 -7.84
N GLU A 113 2.66 -14.46 -9.06
CA GLU A 113 3.14 -15.59 -9.86
C GLU A 113 4.66 -15.55 -10.08
N LYS A 114 5.18 -14.42 -10.50
CA LYS A 114 6.62 -14.21 -10.75
C LYS A 114 7.47 -14.46 -9.51
N HIS A 115 6.97 -14.16 -8.34
CA HIS A 115 7.69 -14.28 -7.07
C HIS A 115 7.32 -15.53 -6.27
N ALA A 116 6.55 -16.46 -6.85
CA ALA A 116 6.08 -17.68 -6.19
C ALA A 116 5.31 -17.39 -4.88
N ILE A 117 4.52 -16.32 -4.88
CA ILE A 117 3.60 -15.94 -3.82
C ILE A 117 2.23 -16.55 -4.12
N GLU A 118 1.49 -16.94 -3.09
CA GLU A 118 0.13 -17.43 -3.26
C GLU A 118 -0.75 -16.36 -3.92
N ILE A 119 -1.46 -16.74 -4.99
CA ILE A 119 -2.35 -15.83 -5.71
C ILE A 119 -3.44 -15.30 -4.78
N GLY A 120 -3.59 -13.99 -4.76
CA GLY A 120 -4.53 -13.29 -3.88
C GLY A 120 -4.04 -13.15 -2.43
N ALA A 121 -2.77 -13.36 -2.16
CA ALA A 121 -2.17 -13.06 -0.84
C ALA A 121 -2.28 -11.58 -0.51
N VAL A 122 -2.00 -10.70 -1.48
CA VAL A 122 -2.13 -9.26 -1.33
C VAL A 122 -3.52 -8.81 -1.76
N LYS A 123 -4.29 -8.26 -0.84
CA LYS A 123 -5.66 -7.79 -1.09
C LYS A 123 -5.67 -6.38 -1.67
N ILE A 124 -6.82 -5.97 -2.20
CA ILE A 124 -7.05 -4.61 -2.69
C ILE A 124 -8.06 -3.92 -1.77
N VAL A 125 -7.74 -2.69 -1.36
CA VAL A 125 -8.67 -1.78 -0.69
C VAL A 125 -8.84 -0.55 -1.58
N ALA A 126 -10.04 -0.33 -2.11
CA ALA A 126 -10.37 0.84 -2.91
C ALA A 126 -10.74 2.03 -2.02
N SER A 127 -10.12 3.20 -2.28
CA SER A 127 -10.57 4.46 -1.68
C SER A 127 -11.54 5.15 -2.65
N ILE A 128 -12.80 5.20 -2.28
CA ILE A 128 -13.85 5.93 -3.01
C ILE A 128 -13.90 7.34 -2.46
N GLU A 129 -13.20 8.26 -3.11
CA GLU A 129 -12.96 9.61 -2.60
C GLU A 129 -13.10 10.69 -3.69
N THR A 130 -13.69 10.33 -4.83
CA THR A 130 -14.05 11.27 -5.89
C THR A 130 -15.55 11.19 -6.16
N ALA A 131 -16.12 12.27 -6.73
CA ALA A 131 -17.56 12.30 -7.09
C ALA A 131 -17.90 11.20 -8.10
N LEU A 132 -17.01 10.93 -9.06
CA LEU A 132 -17.22 9.88 -10.06
C LEU A 132 -17.17 8.47 -9.45
N GLY A 133 -16.32 8.25 -8.49
CA GLY A 133 -16.22 6.95 -7.80
C GLY A 133 -17.46 6.59 -6.97
N VAL A 134 -18.24 7.58 -6.56
CA VAL A 134 -19.47 7.38 -5.76
C VAL A 134 -20.68 7.01 -6.63
N VAL A 135 -20.69 7.42 -7.88
CA VAL A 135 -21.82 7.20 -8.82
C VAL A 135 -21.57 6.02 -9.74
#